data_6a45e53077ee065e75c7aec675ffbc10
#
_entry.id   6a45e53077ee065e75c7aec675ffbc10
#
_cell.length_a   1.000
_cell.length_b   1.000
_cell.length_c   1.000
_cell.angle_alpha   90.00
_cell.angle_beta   90.00
_cell.angle_gamma   90.00
#
_symmetry.space_group_name_H-M   'P 1'
#
loop_
_entity.id
_entity.type
_entity.pdbx_description
1 polymer ?
#
loop_
_entity_poly.entity_id
_entity_poly.type
_entity_poly.pdbx_seq_one_letter_code
_entity_poly.pdbx_strand_id
1 'polypeptide(L)'
;NTFGATSFNDANITNVGSIALDSIASDAGTGTAITFSAGNVPNTNVNTSVSGSTAPDFSQYTNFIWTLTGNLVLTDPGDEVAGQSGIFVFIQDGTGSRTLSHAADQYFVAGGTSITLTTAASAIDIVPYFVQADGKIHLGAAQLAFAEA
;
A
#
# COMPACT_ATOMS: atom_id res chain seq x y z
N ASN A 1 23.28 -13.62 24.72
CA ASN A 1 24.28 -14.26 23.84
C ASN A 1 24.29 -13.53 22.53
N THR A 2 25.35 -12.78 22.26
CA THR A 2 25.60 -12.20 20.95
C THR A 2 26.31 -13.28 20.12
N PHE A 3 25.60 -13.90 19.19
CA PHE A 3 26.28 -14.72 18.19
C PHE A 3 26.89 -13.75 17.16
N GLY A 4 28.22 -13.89 16.93
CA GLY A 4 28.82 -13.29 15.74
C GLY A 4 28.18 -13.85 14.47
N ALA A 5 28.67 -13.48 13.31
CA ALA A 5 28.11 -13.97 12.03
C ALA A 5 27.96 -15.51 12.08
N THR A 6 26.70 -15.98 12.15
CA THR A 6 26.37 -17.41 12.22
C THR A 6 25.78 -17.82 10.88
N SER A 7 26.48 -18.69 10.17
CA SER A 7 25.95 -19.35 8.98
C SER A 7 25.27 -20.65 9.39
N PHE A 8 24.04 -20.84 9.00
CA PHE A 8 23.30 -22.09 9.19
C PHE A 8 23.52 -23.09 8.03
N ASN A 9 24.41 -22.81 7.14
CA ASN A 9 24.92 -23.65 6.06
C ASN A 9 24.01 -24.85 5.71
N ASP A 10 23.00 -24.61 4.91
CA ASP A 10 21.97 -25.58 4.45
C ASP A 10 21.09 -26.23 5.54
N ALA A 11 21.17 -25.76 6.77
CA ALA A 11 20.26 -26.22 7.82
C ALA A 11 18.95 -25.43 7.82
N ASN A 12 17.83 -26.14 7.92
CA ASN A 12 16.54 -25.49 8.10
C ASN A 12 16.39 -24.99 9.54
N ILE A 13 15.96 -23.76 9.69
CA ILE A 13 15.50 -23.24 10.99
C ILE A 13 14.03 -23.63 11.14
N THR A 14 13.74 -24.56 12.05
CA THR A 14 12.38 -25.08 12.29
C THR A 14 11.87 -24.67 13.66
N ASN A 15 10.55 -24.60 13.80
CA ASN A 15 9.86 -24.27 15.06
C ASN A 15 10.24 -22.91 15.67
N VAL A 16 10.47 -21.90 14.85
CA VAL A 16 10.73 -20.54 15.31
C VAL A 16 9.39 -19.81 15.42
N GLY A 17 9.02 -19.36 16.62
CA GLY A 17 7.77 -18.66 16.87
C GLY A 17 7.71 -17.28 16.19
N SER A 18 8.81 -16.53 16.25
CA SER A 18 8.99 -15.29 15.51
C SER A 18 10.47 -15.00 15.23
N ILE A 19 10.76 -14.42 14.11
CA ILE A 19 12.12 -13.91 13.77
C ILE A 19 11.97 -12.43 13.48
N ALA A 20 12.60 -11.59 14.32
CA ALA A 20 12.73 -10.16 14.05
C ALA A 20 14.02 -9.95 13.26
N LEU A 21 13.91 -9.42 12.06
CA LEU A 21 15.01 -9.19 11.13
C LEU A 21 14.96 -7.76 10.62
N ASP A 22 16.12 -7.09 10.57
CA ASP A 22 16.23 -5.79 9.92
C ASP A 22 16.11 -5.92 8.38
N SER A 23 16.57 -7.04 7.85
CA SER A 23 16.43 -7.36 6.43
C SER A 23 16.52 -8.86 6.17
N ILE A 24 15.89 -9.31 5.10
CA ILE A 24 16.04 -10.63 4.53
C ILE A 24 16.60 -10.43 3.13
N ALA A 25 17.84 -10.88 2.90
CA ALA A 25 18.48 -10.81 1.59
C ALA A 25 18.90 -12.20 1.13
N SER A 26 18.88 -12.44 -0.19
CA SER A 26 19.48 -13.64 -0.77
C SER A 26 20.99 -13.43 -0.88
N ASP A 27 21.77 -14.37 -0.37
CA ASP A 27 23.24 -14.39 -0.51
C ASP A 27 23.73 -15.14 -1.75
N ALA A 28 22.84 -15.82 -2.44
CA ALA A 28 23.16 -16.71 -3.57
C ALA A 28 23.32 -15.99 -4.92
N GLY A 29 23.71 -14.71 -4.93
CA GLY A 29 23.91 -13.94 -6.15
C GLY A 29 22.59 -13.56 -6.86
N THR A 30 22.70 -13.03 -8.07
CA THR A 30 21.55 -12.56 -8.82
C THR A 30 20.66 -13.72 -9.28
N GLY A 31 19.40 -13.67 -8.92
CA GLY A 31 18.37 -14.56 -9.46
C GLY A 31 17.77 -15.59 -8.48
N THR A 32 18.24 -15.65 -7.23
CA THR A 32 17.60 -16.51 -6.22
C THR A 32 16.49 -15.74 -5.52
N ALA A 33 15.26 -16.20 -5.66
CA ALA A 33 14.11 -15.60 -5.01
C ALA A 33 14.01 -16.04 -3.54
N ILE A 34 13.56 -15.11 -2.69
CA ILE A 34 13.05 -15.47 -1.37
C ILE A 34 11.62 -15.96 -1.57
N THR A 35 11.39 -17.24 -1.30
CA THR A 35 10.06 -17.84 -1.48
C THR A 35 9.32 -17.92 -0.16
N PHE A 36 8.13 -17.33 -0.12
CA PHE A 36 7.17 -17.51 0.96
C PHE A 36 6.19 -18.61 0.53
N SER A 37 6.27 -19.79 1.15
CA SER A 37 5.38 -20.92 0.85
C SER A 37 4.01 -20.83 1.50
N ALA A 38 3.83 -19.88 2.43
CA ALA A 38 2.54 -19.46 2.95
C ALA A 38 2.16 -18.08 2.41
N GLY A 39 0.88 -17.70 2.50
CA GLY A 39 0.43 -16.38 2.06
C GLY A 39 1.20 -15.25 2.77
N ASN A 40 1.76 -14.34 2.00
CA ASN A 40 2.28 -13.08 2.54
C ASN A 40 1.12 -12.08 2.63
N VAL A 41 0.79 -11.67 3.85
CA VAL A 41 -0.25 -10.66 4.08
C VAL A 41 0.44 -9.30 4.26
N PRO A 42 0.34 -8.39 3.29
CA PRO A 42 0.89 -7.05 3.40
C PRO A 42 0.24 -6.30 4.57
N ASN A 43 1.03 -5.49 5.28
CA ASN A 43 0.50 -4.66 6.34
C ASN A 43 -0.50 -3.64 5.77
N THR A 44 -1.68 -3.56 6.37
CA THR A 44 -2.81 -2.77 5.86
C THR A 44 -3.26 -1.73 6.88
N ASN A 45 -3.29 -0.47 6.45
CA ASN A 45 -3.88 0.61 7.23
C ASN A 45 -5.40 0.62 7.04
N VAL A 46 -6.13 0.37 8.11
CA VAL A 46 -7.59 0.50 8.12
C VAL A 46 -7.98 1.74 8.91
N ASN A 47 -8.55 2.74 8.23
CA ASN A 47 -9.02 3.98 8.86
C ASN A 47 -10.47 4.25 8.47
N THR A 48 -11.33 4.31 9.48
CA THR A 48 -12.78 4.47 9.30
C THR A 48 -13.25 5.92 9.25
N SER A 49 -12.33 6.90 9.30
CA SER A 49 -12.67 8.32 9.26
C SER A 49 -11.53 9.13 8.64
N VAL A 50 -11.52 9.23 7.32
CA VAL A 50 -10.51 9.99 6.58
C VAL A 50 -11.15 11.16 5.85
N SER A 51 -10.53 12.34 5.97
CA SER A 51 -10.97 13.55 5.28
C SER A 51 -9.85 14.60 5.25
N GLY A 52 -10.01 15.60 4.39
CA GLY A 52 -9.05 16.70 4.27
C GLY A 52 -7.71 16.26 3.69
N SER A 53 -6.64 16.94 4.05
CA SER A 53 -5.28 16.62 3.60
C SER A 53 -4.69 15.50 4.44
N THR A 54 -4.39 14.37 3.81
CA THR A 54 -3.88 13.17 4.48
C THR A 54 -2.74 12.56 3.68
N ALA A 55 -1.61 12.32 4.35
CA ALA A 55 -0.48 11.56 3.80
C ALA A 55 -0.66 10.07 4.16
N PRO A 56 -0.59 9.14 3.20
CA PRO A 56 -0.45 7.72 3.52
C PRO A 56 0.91 7.46 4.18
N ASP A 57 0.95 6.58 5.18
CA ASP A 57 2.20 6.15 5.81
C ASP A 57 2.73 4.90 5.09
N PHE A 58 3.60 5.09 4.12
CA PHE A 58 4.20 4.00 3.34
C PHE A 58 5.32 3.28 4.09
N SER A 59 5.85 3.87 5.15
CA SER A 59 6.87 3.22 6.00
C SER A 59 6.27 2.04 6.79
N GLN A 60 4.97 2.08 7.07
CA GLN A 60 4.27 1.09 7.88
C GLN A 60 3.34 0.20 7.07
N TYR A 61 2.77 0.70 5.98
CA TYR A 61 1.67 0.03 5.30
C TYR A 61 1.88 -0.07 3.79
N THR A 62 1.37 -1.15 3.23
CA THR A 62 1.36 -1.38 1.78
C THR A 62 -0.04 -1.24 1.20
N ASN A 63 -1.07 -1.49 1.99
CA ASN A 63 -2.46 -1.32 1.56
C ASN A 63 -3.18 -0.37 2.50
N PHE A 64 -4.17 0.34 1.95
CA PHE A 64 -4.95 1.34 2.67
C PHE A 64 -6.44 1.10 2.42
N ILE A 65 -7.21 0.86 3.49
CA ILE A 65 -8.67 0.72 3.45
C ILE A 65 -9.24 1.90 4.23
N TRP A 66 -9.74 2.89 3.51
CA TRP A 66 -10.13 4.17 4.08
C TRP A 66 -11.60 4.49 3.83
N THR A 67 -12.37 4.72 4.92
CA THR A 67 -13.72 5.27 4.83
C THR A 67 -13.63 6.79 4.79
N LEU A 68 -14.11 7.38 3.71
CA LEU A 68 -14.10 8.82 3.50
C LEU A 68 -15.30 9.46 4.22
N THR A 69 -15.04 10.29 5.21
CA THR A 69 -16.04 11.08 5.93
C THR A 69 -16.10 12.54 5.46
N GLY A 70 -15.26 12.89 4.52
CA GLY A 70 -15.20 14.18 3.81
C GLY A 70 -14.37 14.05 2.53
N ASN A 71 -14.24 15.12 1.79
CA ASN A 71 -13.37 15.16 0.61
C ASN A 71 -11.92 14.93 1.04
N LEU A 72 -11.19 14.10 0.29
CA LEU A 72 -9.82 13.72 0.56
C LEU A 72 -8.86 14.38 -0.42
N VAL A 73 -7.76 14.89 0.11
CA VAL A 73 -6.58 15.30 -0.66
C VAL A 73 -5.41 14.41 -0.22
N LEU A 74 -4.94 13.50 -1.07
CA LEU A 74 -3.70 12.77 -0.84
C LEU A 74 -2.53 13.74 -0.93
N THR A 75 -1.78 13.87 0.16
CA THR A 75 -0.58 14.68 0.22
C THR A 75 0.67 13.82 0.09
N ASP A 76 1.81 14.47 -0.10
CA ASP A 76 3.11 13.79 -0.20
C ASP A 76 3.39 12.98 1.09
N PRO A 77 3.58 11.67 0.99
CA PRO A 77 3.92 10.82 2.14
C PRO A 77 5.36 11.04 2.64
N GLY A 78 6.33 11.28 1.75
CA GLY A 78 7.73 11.53 2.08
C GLY A 78 8.52 10.30 2.56
N ASP A 79 7.89 9.12 2.62
CA ASP A 79 8.47 7.88 3.15
C ASP A 79 8.27 6.68 2.19
N GLU A 80 7.85 6.95 0.97
CA GLU A 80 7.66 5.95 -0.07
C GLU A 80 8.99 5.41 -0.59
N VAL A 81 9.01 4.12 -0.90
CA VAL A 81 10.20 3.43 -1.41
C VAL A 81 9.96 2.94 -2.84
N ALA A 82 10.93 3.20 -3.72
CA ALA A 82 10.88 2.74 -5.11
C ALA A 82 10.60 1.23 -5.22
N GLY A 83 9.66 0.86 -6.08
CA GLY A 83 9.20 -0.52 -6.25
C GLY A 83 8.07 -0.94 -5.32
N GLN A 84 7.72 -0.12 -4.33
CA GLN A 84 6.56 -0.37 -3.48
C GLN A 84 5.28 -0.32 -4.30
N SER A 85 4.37 -1.25 -4.04
CA SER A 85 3.10 -1.33 -4.76
C SER A 85 2.01 -1.90 -3.86
N GLY A 86 0.78 -1.51 -4.11
CA GLY A 86 -0.36 -1.95 -3.33
C GLY A 86 -1.65 -1.32 -3.84
N ILE A 87 -2.63 -1.21 -2.96
CA ILE A 87 -3.94 -0.67 -3.29
C ILE A 87 -4.43 0.33 -2.24
N PHE A 88 -5.18 1.31 -2.72
CA PHE A 88 -6.12 2.08 -1.92
C PHE A 88 -7.52 1.51 -2.14
N VAL A 89 -8.23 1.21 -1.06
CA VAL A 89 -9.65 0.91 -1.05
C VAL A 89 -10.35 2.12 -0.44
N PHE A 90 -11.09 2.86 -1.25
CA PHE A 90 -11.88 4.00 -0.79
C PHE A 90 -13.33 3.58 -0.60
N ILE A 91 -13.86 3.85 0.59
CA ILE A 91 -15.24 3.53 0.96
C ILE A 91 -15.95 4.85 1.23
N GLN A 92 -17.05 5.12 0.55
CA GLN A 92 -17.91 6.25 0.86
C GLN A 92 -18.57 6.04 2.22
N ASP A 93 -18.74 7.10 3.01
CA ASP A 93 -19.57 7.04 4.21
C ASP A 93 -21.07 6.89 3.88
N GLY A 94 -21.92 6.91 4.90
CA GLY A 94 -23.37 6.83 4.73
C GLY A 94 -24.01 8.04 4.02
N THR A 95 -23.24 9.12 3.79
CA THR A 95 -23.68 10.30 3.03
C THR A 95 -23.31 10.18 1.55
N GLY A 96 -22.12 9.64 1.26
CA GLY A 96 -21.58 9.56 -0.10
C GLY A 96 -21.06 10.91 -0.63
N SER A 97 -20.78 10.95 -1.93
CA SER A 97 -20.33 12.15 -2.67
C SER A 97 -18.99 12.72 -2.19
N ARG A 98 -18.15 11.91 -1.52
CA ARG A 98 -16.80 12.31 -1.15
C ARG A 98 -15.88 12.22 -2.37
N THR A 99 -15.06 13.24 -2.57
CA THR A 99 -14.15 13.34 -3.71
C THR A 99 -12.72 12.99 -3.31
N LEU A 100 -11.96 12.51 -4.29
CA LEU A 100 -10.53 12.28 -4.18
C LEU A 100 -9.81 13.31 -5.04
N SER A 101 -8.82 13.97 -4.45
CA SER A 101 -7.80 14.74 -5.16
C SER A 101 -6.43 14.39 -4.58
N HIS A 102 -5.37 14.87 -5.19
CA HIS A 102 -4.01 14.56 -4.77
C HIS A 102 -3.07 15.73 -5.02
N ALA A 103 -1.94 15.77 -4.30
CA ALA A 103 -0.88 16.73 -4.54
C ALA A 103 -0.36 16.57 -5.98
N ALA A 104 -0.28 17.67 -6.71
CA ALA A 104 0.45 17.73 -7.97
C ALA A 104 1.92 17.34 -7.72
N ASP A 105 2.63 16.94 -8.72
CA ASP A 105 4.05 16.58 -8.64
C ASP A 105 4.39 15.30 -7.83
N GLN A 106 3.50 14.78 -6.99
CA GLN A 106 3.71 13.54 -6.24
C GLN A 106 2.93 12.36 -6.83
N TYR A 107 1.69 12.59 -7.21
CA TYR A 107 0.83 11.54 -7.75
C TYR A 107 0.60 11.72 -9.24
N PHE A 108 0.83 10.66 -10.01
CA PHE A 108 0.63 10.62 -11.45
C PHE A 108 -0.52 9.67 -11.78
N VAL A 109 -1.48 10.14 -12.52
CA VAL A 109 -2.65 9.37 -12.94
C VAL A 109 -2.60 9.16 -14.46
N ALA A 110 -2.97 7.98 -14.91
CA ALA A 110 -3.01 7.66 -16.34
C ALA A 110 -3.87 8.68 -17.11
N GLY A 111 -3.29 9.27 -18.15
CA GLY A 111 -3.94 10.32 -18.94
C GLY A 111 -3.97 11.71 -18.29
N GLY A 112 -3.35 11.89 -17.11
CA GLY A 112 -3.24 13.18 -16.42
C GLY A 112 -4.57 13.72 -15.87
N THR A 113 -5.60 12.89 -15.76
CA THR A 113 -6.92 13.27 -15.24
C THR A 113 -7.11 12.79 -13.81
N SER A 114 -7.78 13.58 -12.98
CA SER A 114 -8.11 13.18 -11.61
C SER A 114 -8.97 11.91 -11.58
N ILE A 115 -8.76 11.08 -10.56
CA ILE A 115 -9.60 9.91 -10.30
C ILE A 115 -10.96 10.39 -9.76
N THR A 116 -12.04 9.96 -10.41
CA THR A 116 -13.40 10.20 -9.93
C THR A 116 -13.91 8.94 -9.23
N LEU A 117 -14.22 9.05 -7.96
CA LEU A 117 -14.80 7.96 -7.18
C LEU A 117 -16.31 7.85 -7.39
N THR A 118 -16.85 6.66 -7.13
CA THR A 118 -18.30 6.43 -7.07
C THR A 118 -18.93 7.28 -5.97
N THR A 119 -20.02 7.97 -6.28
CA THR A 119 -20.64 8.95 -5.36
C THR A 119 -21.72 8.36 -4.45
N ALA A 120 -22.17 7.14 -4.72
CA ALA A 120 -23.19 6.51 -3.89
C ALA A 120 -22.71 6.28 -2.46
N ALA A 121 -23.61 6.41 -1.49
CA ALA A 121 -23.32 6.08 -0.10
C ALA A 121 -22.82 4.62 0.02
N SER A 122 -21.82 4.40 0.85
CA SER A 122 -21.19 3.10 1.10
C SER A 122 -20.56 2.43 -0.14
N ALA A 123 -20.42 3.15 -1.26
CA ALA A 123 -19.73 2.63 -2.44
C ALA A 123 -18.26 2.33 -2.13
N ILE A 124 -17.74 1.28 -2.75
CA ILE A 124 -16.35 0.84 -2.59
C ILE A 124 -15.65 0.94 -3.94
N ASP A 125 -14.52 1.64 -3.96
CA ASP A 125 -13.66 1.76 -5.13
C ASP A 125 -12.23 1.32 -4.78
N ILE A 126 -11.53 0.72 -5.74
CA ILE A 126 -10.14 0.26 -5.56
C ILE A 126 -9.24 0.98 -6.57
N VAL A 127 -8.17 1.55 -6.07
CA VAL A 127 -7.14 2.23 -6.88
C VAL A 127 -5.79 1.57 -6.63
N PRO A 128 -5.21 0.86 -7.60
CA PRO A 128 -3.86 0.32 -7.45
C PRO A 128 -2.82 1.43 -7.56
N TYR A 129 -1.66 1.23 -6.94
CA TYR A 129 -0.53 2.16 -7.04
C TYR A 129 0.81 1.43 -7.22
N PHE A 130 1.79 2.17 -7.74
CA PHE A 130 3.19 1.79 -7.84
C PHE A 130 4.08 3.00 -7.58
N VAL A 131 5.13 2.83 -6.79
CA VAL A 131 6.14 3.88 -6.53
C VAL A 131 7.30 3.73 -7.50
N GLN A 132 7.54 4.78 -8.28
CA GLN A 132 8.64 4.82 -9.24
C GLN A 132 9.99 5.15 -8.56
N ALA A 133 11.09 4.99 -9.31
CA ALA A 133 12.44 5.17 -8.78
C ALA A 133 12.77 6.59 -8.30
N ASP A 134 12.01 7.59 -8.74
CA ASP A 134 12.11 8.99 -8.30
C ASP A 134 11.19 9.35 -7.12
N GLY A 135 10.57 8.34 -6.51
CA GLY A 135 9.61 8.51 -5.41
C GLY A 135 8.20 8.89 -5.87
N LYS A 136 7.96 9.04 -7.18
CA LYS A 136 6.62 9.40 -7.68
C LYS A 136 5.65 8.23 -7.61
N ILE A 137 4.42 8.50 -7.20
CA ILE A 137 3.38 7.50 -7.01
C ILE A 137 2.46 7.48 -8.23
N HIS A 138 2.50 6.40 -8.97
CA HIS A 138 1.66 6.18 -10.13
C HIS A 138 0.37 5.49 -9.70
N LEU A 139 -0.75 6.17 -9.85
CA LEU A 139 -2.08 5.63 -9.59
C LEU A 139 -2.62 4.97 -10.86
N GLY A 140 -3.01 3.71 -10.76
CA GLY A 140 -3.66 2.99 -11.85
C GLY A 140 -5.13 3.38 -12.01
N ALA A 141 -5.77 2.80 -13.02
CA ALA A 141 -7.20 3.01 -13.24
C ALA A 141 -8.02 2.55 -12.02
N ALA A 142 -8.93 3.40 -11.58
CA ALA A 142 -9.85 3.05 -10.51
C ALA A 142 -10.83 1.95 -10.99
N GLN A 143 -11.02 0.95 -10.15
CA GLN A 143 -12.08 -0.03 -10.29
C GLN A 143 -13.22 0.42 -9.39
N LEU A 144 -14.37 0.68 -9.97
CA LEU A 144 -15.45 1.43 -9.32
C LEU A 144 -16.63 0.53 -8.93
N ALA A 145 -17.36 0.96 -7.90
CA ALA A 145 -18.67 0.42 -7.50
C ALA A 145 -18.66 -1.11 -7.21
N PHE A 146 -17.71 -1.57 -6.41
CA PHE A 146 -17.73 -2.96 -5.94
C PHE A 146 -19.01 -3.23 -5.12
N ALA A 147 -19.74 -4.28 -5.45
CA ALA A 147 -20.94 -4.73 -4.76
C ALA A 147 -20.97 -6.26 -4.72
N GLU A 148 -21.77 -6.82 -3.82
CA GLU A 148 -22.08 -8.24 -3.84
C GLU A 148 -22.81 -8.61 -5.15
N ALA A 149 -22.44 -9.78 -5.72
CA ALA A 149 -23.05 -10.32 -6.94
C ALA A 149 -24.32 -11.12 -6.65
#